data_9c77532728b6304fc6adfa308faefd05
#
_entry.id   9c77532728b6304fc6adfa308faefd05
#
_cell.length_a   1.000
_cell.length_b   1.000
_cell.length_c   1.000
_cell.angle_alpha   90.00
_cell.angle_beta   90.00
_cell.angle_gamma   90.00
#
_symmetry.space_group_name_H-M   'P 1'
#
loop_
_entity.id
_entity.type
_entity.pdbx_description
1 polymer ?
#
loop_
_entity_poly.entity_id
_entity_poly.type
_entity_poly.pdbx_seq_one_letter_code
_entity_poly.pdbx_strand_id
1 'polypeptide(L)'
;MAIINNKDIIYKNSKTYFWASQFLPKKILNKVINIYSFCRIHDDIVDEGMSINNSQESLQLEEIIKSYGISKVLIDELIDGINSDINFRRYKNNGDLLRYCYKVAGVVGLMMAKVLEIENKEAKYFAIDLGVAMQLTNIARDISQDHLKNRIYLPEDTGVDNDLMNNMT
;
A
#
# COMPACT_ATOMS: atom_id res chain seq x y z
N MET A 1 -27.98 -1.86 3.15
CA MET A 1 -26.65 -1.25 3.18
C MET A 1 -25.73 -2.20 3.93
N ALA A 2 -24.93 -3.00 3.26
CA ALA A 2 -24.04 -3.94 3.93
C ALA A 2 -22.91 -3.12 4.59
N ILE A 3 -22.86 -3.15 5.92
CA ILE A 3 -21.71 -2.62 6.66
C ILE A 3 -20.55 -3.53 6.29
N ILE A 4 -19.60 -3.02 5.51
CA ILE A 4 -18.38 -3.77 5.22
C ILE A 4 -17.73 -4.07 6.57
N ASN A 5 -17.61 -5.34 6.89
CA ASN A 5 -16.86 -5.75 8.06
C ASN A 5 -15.37 -5.65 7.72
N ASN A 6 -14.79 -4.46 7.96
CA ASN A 6 -13.38 -4.19 7.68
C ASN A 6 -12.43 -5.24 8.30
N LYS A 7 -12.88 -5.96 9.35
CA LYS A 7 -12.12 -7.07 9.93
C LYS A 7 -12.04 -8.28 9.02
N ASP A 8 -13.07 -8.54 8.22
CA ASP A 8 -13.06 -9.67 7.28
C ASP A 8 -12.11 -9.39 6.13
N ILE A 9 -11.95 -8.13 5.72
CA ILE A 9 -10.99 -7.73 4.68
C ILE A 9 -9.56 -8.06 5.13
N ILE A 10 -9.15 -7.64 6.33
CA ILE A 10 -7.79 -7.92 6.81
C ILE A 10 -7.55 -9.42 7.04
N TYR A 11 -8.53 -10.14 7.60
CA TYR A 11 -8.43 -11.59 7.83
C TYR A 11 -8.26 -12.37 6.51
N LYS A 12 -9.06 -12.03 5.50
CA LYS A 12 -9.04 -12.68 4.19
C LYS A 12 -7.73 -12.42 3.43
N ASN A 13 -7.22 -11.20 3.47
CA ASN A 13 -6.11 -10.77 2.63
C ASN A 13 -4.75 -10.84 3.31
N SER A 14 -4.68 -10.78 4.66
CA SER A 14 -3.42 -10.89 5.39
C SER A 14 -3.58 -11.47 6.78
N LYS A 15 -3.41 -12.79 6.90
CA LYS A 15 -3.47 -13.48 8.20
C LYS A 15 -2.43 -12.95 9.19
N THR A 16 -1.22 -12.65 8.74
CA THR A 16 -0.15 -12.14 9.59
C THR A 16 -0.50 -10.78 10.19
N TYR A 17 -0.95 -9.84 9.37
CA TYR A 17 -1.41 -8.54 9.86
C TYR A 17 -2.62 -8.66 10.78
N PHE A 18 -3.57 -9.54 10.44
CA PHE A 18 -4.72 -9.80 11.31
C PHE A 18 -4.28 -10.25 12.70
N TRP A 19 -3.42 -11.26 12.79
CA TRP A 19 -2.94 -11.77 14.07
C TRP A 19 -2.12 -10.73 14.84
N ALA A 20 -1.20 -10.04 14.18
CA ALA A 20 -0.42 -8.97 14.81
C ALA A 20 -1.32 -7.86 15.37
N SER A 21 -2.38 -7.50 14.66
CA SER A 21 -3.31 -6.45 15.08
C SER A 21 -4.11 -6.78 16.34
N GLN A 22 -4.30 -8.08 16.67
CA GLN A 22 -5.05 -8.49 17.86
C GLN A 22 -4.38 -8.08 19.19
N PHE A 23 -3.08 -7.77 19.16
CA PHE A 23 -2.34 -7.28 20.33
C PHE A 23 -2.54 -5.77 20.56
N LEU A 24 -3.20 -5.07 19.64
CA LEU A 24 -3.47 -3.64 19.77
C LEU A 24 -4.71 -3.35 20.63
N PRO A 25 -4.71 -2.26 21.41
CA PRO A 25 -5.92 -1.78 22.07
C PRO A 25 -7.06 -1.58 21.06
N LYS A 26 -8.30 -1.92 21.42
CA LYS A 26 -9.47 -1.90 20.49
C LYS A 26 -9.63 -0.58 19.73
N LYS A 27 -9.36 0.56 20.37
CA LYS A 27 -9.45 1.89 19.75
C LYS A 27 -8.44 2.05 18.61
N ILE A 28 -7.21 1.59 18.82
CA ILE A 28 -6.13 1.63 17.82
C ILE A 28 -6.37 0.58 16.74
N LEU A 29 -6.76 -0.63 17.13
CA LEU A 29 -7.09 -1.71 16.21
C LEU A 29 -8.08 -1.28 15.13
N ASN A 30 -9.16 -0.60 15.48
CA ASN A 30 -10.15 -0.13 14.52
C ASN A 30 -9.55 0.87 13.52
N LYS A 31 -8.68 1.78 13.98
CA LYS A 31 -7.99 2.74 13.10
C LYS A 31 -7.05 2.02 12.12
N VAL A 32 -6.27 1.06 12.60
CA VAL A 32 -5.36 0.24 11.80
C VAL A 32 -6.12 -0.56 10.73
N ILE A 33 -7.24 -1.19 11.13
CA ILE A 33 -8.11 -1.95 10.21
C ILE A 33 -8.66 -1.03 9.11
N ASN A 34 -9.11 0.18 9.44
CA ASN A 34 -9.65 1.10 8.45
C ASN A 34 -8.59 1.58 7.45
N ILE A 35 -7.35 1.86 7.91
CA ILE A 35 -6.24 2.20 7.00
C ILE A 35 -5.93 1.01 6.08
N TYR A 36 -5.82 -0.20 6.62
CA TYR A 36 -5.58 -1.40 5.83
C TYR A 36 -6.67 -1.61 4.77
N SER A 37 -7.94 -1.49 5.17
CA SER A 37 -9.08 -1.64 4.26
C SER A 37 -9.08 -0.58 3.17
N PHE A 38 -8.71 0.66 3.51
CA PHE A 38 -8.57 1.73 2.54
C PHE A 38 -7.51 1.39 1.48
N CYS A 39 -6.30 0.99 1.88
CA CYS A 39 -5.26 0.55 0.96
C CYS A 39 -5.76 -0.60 0.08
N ARG A 40 -6.32 -1.65 0.70
CA ARG A 40 -6.71 -2.87 -0.02
C ARG A 40 -7.82 -2.63 -1.04
N ILE A 41 -8.84 -1.83 -0.71
CA ILE A 41 -9.92 -1.50 -1.64
C ILE A 41 -9.36 -0.74 -2.86
N HIS A 42 -8.40 0.16 -2.64
CA HIS A 42 -7.79 0.91 -3.74
C HIS A 42 -6.93 0.01 -4.63
N ASP A 43 -6.14 -0.89 -4.03
CA ASP A 43 -5.36 -1.88 -4.77
C ASP A 43 -6.27 -2.78 -5.62
N ASP A 44 -7.36 -3.31 -5.04
CA ASP A 44 -8.31 -4.17 -5.74
C ASP A 44 -8.97 -3.43 -6.93
N ILE A 45 -9.38 -2.17 -6.76
CA ILE A 45 -9.95 -1.34 -7.84
C ILE A 45 -8.96 -1.19 -9.00
N VAL A 46 -7.70 -0.92 -8.70
CA VAL A 46 -6.64 -0.74 -9.71
C VAL A 46 -6.29 -2.07 -10.38
N ASP A 47 -6.25 -3.17 -9.64
CA ASP A 47 -6.01 -4.50 -10.19
C ASP A 47 -7.12 -4.95 -11.15
N GLU A 48 -8.36 -4.48 -10.96
CA GLU A 48 -9.48 -4.65 -11.89
C GLU A 48 -9.45 -3.67 -13.09
N GLY A 49 -8.42 -2.84 -13.20
CA GLY A 49 -8.26 -1.85 -14.28
C GLY A 49 -9.20 -0.65 -14.17
N MET A 50 -9.81 -0.44 -13.02
CA MET A 50 -10.72 0.68 -12.76
C MET A 50 -9.98 1.86 -12.14
N SER A 51 -10.48 3.08 -12.39
CA SER A 51 -9.96 4.28 -11.71
C SER A 51 -10.61 4.43 -10.33
N ILE A 52 -9.80 4.76 -9.34
CA ILE A 52 -10.19 4.91 -7.92
C ILE A 52 -11.30 5.94 -7.69
N ASN A 53 -11.53 6.84 -8.61
CA ASN A 53 -12.18 8.14 -8.35
C ASN A 53 -13.65 8.10 -7.92
N ASN A 54 -14.35 6.96 -7.77
CA ASN A 54 -15.80 7.02 -7.54
C ASN A 54 -16.47 5.88 -6.76
N SER A 55 -15.77 5.04 -6.01
CA SER A 55 -16.50 4.11 -5.16
C SER A 55 -17.00 4.83 -3.89
N GLN A 56 -18.28 4.72 -3.57
CA GLN A 56 -18.86 5.31 -2.35
C GLN A 56 -18.14 4.81 -1.09
N GLU A 57 -17.66 3.59 -1.11
CA GLU A 57 -16.90 2.94 -0.04
C GLU A 57 -15.54 3.60 0.17
N SER A 58 -14.83 3.90 -0.92
CA SER A 58 -13.54 4.60 -0.88
C SER A 58 -13.70 6.00 -0.25
N LEU A 59 -14.72 6.76 -0.67
CA LEU A 59 -14.99 8.09 -0.14
C LEU A 59 -15.33 8.04 1.36
N GLN A 60 -16.13 7.07 1.79
CA GLN A 60 -16.46 6.90 3.21
C GLN A 60 -15.22 6.58 4.06
N LEU A 61 -14.35 5.67 3.58
CA LEU A 61 -13.11 5.33 4.27
C LEU A 61 -12.13 6.52 4.31
N GLU A 62 -12.04 7.29 3.23
CA GLU A 62 -11.23 8.51 3.20
C GLU A 62 -11.66 9.50 4.29
N GLU A 63 -12.96 9.75 4.44
CA GLU A 63 -13.48 10.63 5.50
C GLU A 63 -13.20 10.07 6.91
N ILE A 64 -13.32 8.75 7.11
CA ILE A 64 -12.96 8.10 8.36
C ILE A 64 -11.47 8.29 8.66
N ILE A 65 -10.59 8.09 7.69
CA ILE A 65 -9.14 8.23 7.85
C ILE A 65 -8.77 9.69 8.14
N LYS A 66 -9.38 10.64 7.47
CA LYS A 66 -9.22 12.08 7.78
C LYS A 66 -9.61 12.40 9.22
N SER A 67 -10.66 11.77 9.75
CA SER A 67 -11.09 11.97 11.14
C SER A 67 -10.03 11.53 12.18
N TYR A 68 -9.06 10.70 11.78
CA TYR A 68 -7.91 10.31 12.62
C TYR A 68 -6.79 11.36 12.62
N GLY A 69 -6.98 12.48 11.92
CA GLY A 69 -5.98 13.54 11.78
C GLY A 69 -4.86 13.17 10.80
N ILE A 70 -5.14 12.25 9.87
CA ILE A 70 -4.24 11.94 8.76
C ILE A 70 -4.40 13.05 7.72
N SER A 71 -3.27 13.60 7.29
CA SER A 71 -3.23 14.69 6.31
C SER A 71 -3.74 14.21 4.94
N LYS A 72 -4.52 15.06 4.27
CA LYS A 72 -4.95 14.82 2.90
C LYS A 72 -3.76 14.59 1.94
N VAL A 73 -2.65 15.25 2.18
CA VAL A 73 -1.43 15.08 1.37
C VAL A 73 -0.96 13.62 1.39
N LEU A 74 -0.99 12.95 2.54
CA LEU A 74 -0.60 11.53 2.63
C LEU A 74 -1.59 10.63 1.88
N ILE A 75 -2.87 10.95 1.93
CA ILE A 75 -3.91 10.21 1.20
C ILE A 75 -3.71 10.37 -0.30
N ASP A 76 -3.50 11.60 -0.77
CA ASP A 76 -3.29 11.90 -2.19
C ASP A 76 -2.01 11.23 -2.72
N GLU A 77 -0.90 11.24 -1.95
CA GLU A 77 0.35 10.56 -2.33
C GLU A 77 0.15 9.04 -2.45
N LEU A 78 -0.60 8.43 -1.53
CA LEU A 78 -0.91 7.01 -1.59
C LEU A 78 -1.76 6.68 -2.84
N ILE A 79 -2.82 7.44 -3.08
CA ILE A 79 -3.70 7.25 -4.23
C ILE A 79 -2.93 7.44 -5.55
N ASP A 80 -2.05 8.45 -5.64
CA ASP A 80 -1.20 8.68 -6.81
C ASP A 80 -0.23 7.51 -7.04
N GLY A 81 0.36 6.98 -5.96
CA GLY A 81 1.21 5.79 -6.04
C GLY A 81 0.47 4.57 -6.58
N ILE A 82 -0.70 4.25 -6.03
CA ILE A 82 -1.52 3.10 -6.45
C ILE A 82 -2.02 3.29 -7.88
N ASN A 83 -2.46 4.50 -8.26
CA ASN A 83 -2.90 4.80 -9.62
C ASN A 83 -1.79 4.65 -10.68
N SER A 84 -0.52 4.77 -10.30
CA SER A 84 0.59 4.55 -11.22
C SER A 84 0.65 3.13 -11.79
N ASP A 85 0.00 2.17 -11.14
CA ASP A 85 -0.09 0.79 -11.60
C ASP A 85 -1.17 0.55 -12.68
N ILE A 86 -2.10 1.50 -12.92
CA ILE A 86 -3.12 1.41 -13.98
C ILE A 86 -2.48 1.43 -15.36
N ASN A 87 -1.55 2.36 -15.57
CA ASN A 87 -0.79 2.52 -16.81
C ASN A 87 0.68 2.31 -16.51
N PHE A 88 1.00 1.15 -15.95
CA PHE A 88 2.33 0.84 -15.46
C PHE A 88 3.40 1.10 -16.52
N ARG A 89 4.47 1.79 -16.12
CA ARG A 89 5.69 1.96 -16.91
C ARG A 89 6.86 1.56 -16.05
N ARG A 90 7.73 0.73 -16.61
CA ARG A 90 8.93 0.28 -15.92
C ARG A 90 9.76 1.46 -15.43
N TYR A 91 10.27 1.37 -14.21
CA TYR A 91 11.12 2.39 -13.60
C TYR A 91 12.48 2.42 -14.27
N LYS A 92 13.03 3.63 -14.50
CA LYS A 92 14.32 3.80 -15.15
C LYS A 92 15.48 3.42 -14.24
N ASN A 93 15.37 3.70 -12.96
CA ASN A 93 16.42 3.54 -11.95
C ASN A 93 15.85 3.26 -10.55
N ASN A 94 16.74 2.90 -9.63
CA ASN A 94 16.37 2.64 -8.23
C ASN A 94 15.71 3.84 -7.55
N GLY A 95 16.05 5.09 -7.91
CA GLY A 95 15.44 6.28 -7.33
C GLY A 95 13.94 6.38 -7.67
N ASP A 96 13.55 6.01 -8.89
CA ASP A 96 12.14 5.99 -9.30
C ASP A 96 11.38 4.87 -8.58
N LEU A 97 11.98 3.68 -8.46
CA LEU A 97 11.42 2.57 -7.68
C LEU A 97 11.24 2.95 -6.21
N LEU A 98 12.23 3.55 -5.58
CA LEU A 98 12.13 3.98 -4.17
C LEU A 98 11.04 5.04 -3.98
N ARG A 99 10.86 5.95 -4.94
CA ARG A 99 9.78 6.94 -4.91
C ARG A 99 8.40 6.27 -4.96
N TYR A 100 8.23 5.26 -5.80
CA TYR A 100 7.03 4.44 -5.82
C TYR A 100 6.81 3.74 -4.47
N CYS A 101 7.81 3.02 -3.96
CA CYS A 101 7.72 2.35 -2.66
C CYS A 101 7.38 3.31 -1.52
N TYR A 102 7.91 4.54 -1.55
CA TYR A 102 7.53 5.58 -0.59
C TYR A 102 6.04 5.89 -0.68
N LYS A 103 5.51 6.11 -1.90
CA LYS A 103 4.09 6.46 -2.10
C LYS A 103 3.15 5.37 -1.63
N VAL A 104 3.38 4.11 -2.01
CA VAL A 104 2.45 3.01 -1.72
C VAL A 104 2.64 2.38 -0.34
N ALA A 105 3.78 2.57 0.31
CA ALA A 105 4.08 1.92 1.58
C ALA A 105 4.74 2.83 2.63
N GLY A 106 5.70 3.69 2.26
CA GLY A 106 6.29 4.65 3.19
C GLY A 106 5.26 5.61 3.77
N VAL A 107 4.35 6.10 2.92
CA VAL A 107 3.20 6.92 3.33
C VAL A 107 2.28 6.16 4.29
N VAL A 108 2.03 4.88 4.05
CA VAL A 108 1.25 4.03 4.97
C VAL A 108 1.95 3.90 6.33
N GLY A 109 3.29 3.80 6.34
CA GLY A 109 4.08 3.87 7.57
C GLY A 109 3.83 5.15 8.38
N LEU A 110 3.77 6.31 7.72
CA LEU A 110 3.42 7.58 8.37
C LEU A 110 1.99 7.60 8.89
N MET A 111 1.02 7.07 8.15
CA MET A 111 -0.37 6.94 8.59
C MET A 111 -0.47 6.05 9.83
N MET A 112 0.25 4.92 9.84
CA MET A 112 0.31 4.01 11.00
C MET A 112 0.97 4.69 12.20
N ALA A 113 2.08 5.41 12.02
CA ALA A 113 2.72 6.18 13.10
C ALA A 113 1.74 7.19 13.72
N LYS A 114 0.90 7.84 12.89
CA LYS A 114 -0.11 8.78 13.37
C LYS A 114 -1.18 8.12 14.24
N VAL A 115 -1.75 6.99 13.81
CA VAL A 115 -2.81 6.30 14.56
C VAL A 115 -2.29 5.55 15.79
N LEU A 116 -1.01 5.19 15.80
CA LEU A 116 -0.29 4.65 16.96
C LEU A 116 0.13 5.75 17.95
N GLU A 117 -0.18 7.02 17.64
CA GLU A 117 0.09 8.18 18.49
C GLU A 117 1.60 8.38 18.76
N ILE A 118 2.44 8.05 17.76
CA ILE A 118 3.90 8.21 17.85
C ILE A 118 4.26 9.68 17.63
N GLU A 119 4.78 10.33 18.67
CA GLU A 119 5.18 11.75 18.65
C GLU A 119 6.63 11.96 18.22
N ASN A 120 7.49 10.97 18.44
CA ASN A 120 8.92 11.08 18.12
C ASN A 120 9.11 11.28 16.60
N LYS A 121 9.81 12.36 16.24
CA LYS A 121 10.05 12.71 14.84
C LYS A 121 10.95 11.70 14.14
N GLU A 122 11.95 11.16 14.82
CA GLU A 122 12.86 10.16 14.24
C GLU A 122 12.15 8.84 13.95
N ALA A 123 11.24 8.43 14.84
CA ALA A 123 10.44 7.22 14.62
C ALA A 123 9.59 7.29 13.35
N LYS A 124 9.22 8.48 12.87
CA LYS A 124 8.50 8.65 11.60
C LYS A 124 9.37 8.30 10.39
N TYR A 125 10.67 8.63 10.43
CA TYR A 125 11.60 8.21 9.38
C TYR A 125 11.74 6.69 9.35
N PHE A 126 11.87 6.04 10.52
CA PHE A 126 11.90 4.58 10.59
C PHE A 126 10.60 3.94 10.12
N ALA A 127 9.45 4.57 10.35
CA ALA A 127 8.17 4.09 9.82
C ALA A 127 8.11 4.14 8.29
N ILE A 128 8.69 5.19 7.68
CA ILE A 128 8.85 5.29 6.22
C ILE A 128 9.76 4.17 5.72
N ASP A 129 10.95 4.05 6.32
CA ASP A 129 11.96 3.05 5.91
C ASP A 129 11.41 1.63 6.03
N LEU A 130 10.67 1.32 7.09
CA LEU A 130 10.00 0.04 7.26
C LEU A 130 8.98 -0.21 6.14
N GLY A 131 8.13 0.77 5.83
CA GLY A 131 7.16 0.67 4.73
C GLY A 131 7.85 0.41 3.40
N VAL A 132 8.88 1.20 3.06
CA VAL A 132 9.67 1.03 1.83
C VAL A 132 10.32 -0.35 1.77
N ALA A 133 10.95 -0.80 2.86
CA ALA A 133 11.58 -2.12 2.94
C ALA A 133 10.57 -3.27 2.75
N MET A 134 9.38 -3.14 3.33
CA MET A 134 8.29 -4.11 3.13
C MET A 134 7.86 -4.16 1.67
N GLN A 135 7.70 -3.02 1.00
CA GLN A 135 7.31 -2.99 -0.41
C GLN A 135 8.39 -3.57 -1.32
N LEU A 136 9.67 -3.25 -1.08
CA LEU A 136 10.77 -3.87 -1.81
C LEU A 136 10.79 -5.40 -1.62
N THR A 137 10.47 -5.87 -0.42
CA THR A 137 10.36 -7.31 -0.13
C THR A 137 9.19 -7.94 -0.88
N ASN A 138 8.04 -7.27 -0.98
CA ASN A 138 6.90 -7.72 -1.76
C ASN A 138 7.27 -7.81 -3.25
N ILE A 139 7.88 -6.77 -3.81
CA ILE A 139 8.34 -6.77 -5.21
C ILE A 139 9.32 -7.91 -5.47
N ALA A 140 10.28 -8.16 -4.57
CA ALA A 140 11.25 -9.24 -4.71
C ALA A 140 10.62 -10.63 -4.61
N ARG A 141 9.58 -10.79 -3.80
CA ARG A 141 8.84 -12.04 -3.64
C ARG A 141 7.92 -12.35 -4.82
N ASP A 142 7.28 -11.34 -5.37
CA ASP A 142 6.12 -11.48 -6.25
C ASP A 142 6.49 -11.25 -7.75
N ILE A 143 7.79 -11.25 -8.10
CA ILE A 143 8.31 -10.98 -9.45
C ILE A 143 7.53 -11.73 -10.54
N SER A 144 7.33 -13.05 -10.39
CA SER A 144 6.62 -13.86 -11.38
C SER A 144 5.14 -13.52 -11.47
N GLN A 145 4.50 -13.20 -10.34
CA GLN A 145 3.08 -12.83 -10.30
C GLN A 145 2.84 -11.45 -10.92
N ASP A 146 3.74 -10.51 -10.65
CA ASP A 146 3.69 -9.16 -11.22
C ASP A 146 3.93 -9.19 -12.72
N HIS A 147 4.85 -10.03 -13.18
CA HIS A 147 5.11 -10.22 -14.62
C HIS A 147 3.86 -10.72 -15.36
N LEU A 148 3.08 -11.64 -14.78
CA LEU A 148 1.81 -12.10 -15.36
C LEU A 148 0.77 -10.98 -15.49
N LYS A 149 0.90 -9.92 -14.69
CA LYS A 149 0.06 -8.71 -14.77
C LYS A 149 0.69 -7.62 -15.67
N ASN A 150 1.73 -7.95 -16.43
CA ASN A 150 2.53 -7.01 -17.23
C ASN A 150 3.18 -5.89 -16.40
N ARG A 151 3.55 -6.16 -15.15
CA ARG A 151 4.24 -5.23 -14.26
C ARG A 151 5.65 -5.75 -13.97
N ILE A 152 6.67 -4.98 -14.31
CA ILE A 152 8.08 -5.27 -14.00
C ILE A 152 8.62 -4.13 -13.15
N TYR A 153 8.51 -4.27 -11.82
CA TYR A 153 8.96 -3.24 -10.89
C TYR A 153 10.48 -3.08 -10.83
N LEU A 154 11.24 -4.12 -11.24
CA LEU A 154 12.71 -4.03 -11.29
C LEU A 154 13.15 -2.98 -12.31
N PRO A 155 14.00 -2.01 -11.93
CA PRO A 155 14.42 -0.92 -12.81
C PRO A 155 15.13 -1.40 -14.08
N GLU A 156 15.09 -0.57 -15.13
CA GLU A 156 15.74 -0.86 -16.41
C GLU A 156 17.27 -0.99 -16.26
N ASP A 157 17.88 -0.18 -15.39
CA ASP A 157 19.32 -0.16 -15.13
C ASP A 157 19.85 -1.41 -14.40
N THR A 158 18.98 -2.30 -13.92
CA THR A 158 19.37 -3.59 -13.33
C THR A 158 19.80 -4.62 -14.36
N GLY A 159 19.57 -4.37 -15.65
CA GLY A 159 19.90 -5.30 -16.74
C GLY A 159 19.01 -6.54 -16.81
N VAL A 160 17.95 -6.61 -16.01
CA VAL A 160 16.92 -7.67 -16.09
C VAL A 160 16.03 -7.37 -17.29
N ASP A 161 16.04 -8.22 -18.29
CA ASP A 161 15.20 -8.09 -19.48
C ASP A 161 13.98 -9.02 -19.44
N ASN A 162 13.08 -8.86 -20.40
CA ASN A 162 11.87 -9.65 -20.52
C ASN A 162 12.15 -11.15 -20.77
N ASP A 163 13.26 -11.49 -21.43
CA ASP A 163 13.60 -12.87 -21.73
C ASP A 163 14.05 -13.61 -20.46
N LEU A 164 14.77 -12.92 -19.58
CA LEU A 164 15.14 -13.44 -18.26
C LEU A 164 13.91 -13.65 -17.39
N MET A 165 12.94 -12.72 -17.44
CA MET A 165 11.69 -12.82 -16.68
C MET A 165 10.80 -13.97 -17.18
N ASN A 166 10.70 -14.17 -18.49
CA ASN A 166 9.94 -15.27 -19.09
C ASN A 166 10.49 -16.66 -18.72
N ASN A 167 11.79 -16.75 -18.42
CA ASN A 167 12.43 -18.00 -18.00
C ASN A 167 12.28 -18.29 -16.49
N MET A 168 11.75 -17.34 -15.70
CA MET A 168 11.52 -17.48 -14.25
C MET A 168 10.07 -17.87 -13.91
N THR A 169 9.18 -17.89 -14.90
CA THR A 169 7.77 -18.31 -14.78
C THR A 169 7.56 -19.71 -15.30
#